data_51764554e6a7b4d64a155934557dc4e6
#
_entry.id   51764554e6a7b4d64a155934557dc4e6
#
_cell.length_a   1.000
_cell.length_b   1.000
_cell.length_c   1.000
_cell.angle_alpha   90.00
_cell.angle_beta   90.00
_cell.angle_gamma   90.00
#
_symmetry.space_group_name_H-M   'P 1'
#
loop_
_entity.id
_entity.type
_entity.pdbx_description
1 polymer ?
#
loop_
_entity_poly.entity_id
_entity_poly.type
_entity_poly.pdbx_seq_one_letter_code
_entity_poly.pdbx_strand_id
1 'polypeptide(L)'
;MLLNALPPDEFVRLSFVISYIATDECLLIGALTIVAGPSIFSLCSPILSENSFRQLKTGISQIWRCSPSIPWHSMRTTLVWLRNDLRLHDHLPLQCALEKSDRLLLIYCLPDSWFQPTTYGFPKISNVRLEFLFQSLADLRKHAQERGGELIFRQGNPPKVIAELAEHYQVDGVFAHREHAPEEKREEDKLRETLKVPLRLYDGNSLLKETELPFSLVDLPKVFSNFRKQVEKEVQISRPIAVPKILPAQPQNCLPGIIPNLEDMGFEPLIRDIRSVYRFVGGETAALSRVQHYLWKSHAIKTYKKTRNGMLKPDDSAKLSPWLALGCLSPKHVYQEVRRYENDVIANDSTYWLIFEIWWREFFRWITRLHGENLFRSGGIRNQSPKVANWDKCLDAWCQGQTGVPFVDAHMRKLNATGYMSNRGRQNVASFLVRDLRQDWRLGAAYFESRLIDYDVHSNWGNWNYVAGVGNDPREDRYFNLVTQTLRYDPNGEFIIRWVPELRDVPPKEIPHIVQFTRQQREKYRLGAYPEPIVFSSAWRR
;
A
#
# COMPACT_ATOMS: atom_id res chain seq x y z
N MET A 1 -28.30 -47.23 25.61
CA MET A 1 -27.42 -47.09 26.79
C MET A 1 -26.01 -46.64 26.41
N LEU A 2 -25.88 -45.57 25.63
CA LEU A 2 -24.55 -45.01 25.22
C LEU A 2 -24.60 -43.48 25.05
N LEU A 3 -25.66 -42.82 25.54
CA LEU A 3 -25.83 -41.38 25.40
C LEU A 3 -25.45 -40.56 26.65
N ASN A 4 -24.96 -41.18 27.72
CA ASN A 4 -24.71 -40.50 29.00
C ASN A 4 -23.22 -40.31 29.34
N ALA A 5 -22.29 -40.40 28.34
CA ALA A 5 -20.86 -40.35 28.61
C ALA A 5 -20.09 -39.30 27.74
N LEU A 6 -20.73 -38.23 27.32
CA LEU A 6 -20.04 -37.14 26.63
C LEU A 6 -20.12 -35.84 27.45
N PRO A 7 -19.05 -35.08 27.59
CA PRO A 7 -19.04 -33.79 28.25
C PRO A 7 -19.84 -32.73 27.44
N PRO A 8 -20.40 -31.70 28.08
CA PRO A 8 -21.40 -30.81 27.50
C PRO A 8 -20.90 -29.82 26.43
N ASP A 9 -19.62 -29.78 26.09
CA ASP A 9 -19.02 -28.73 25.28
C ASP A 9 -18.44 -29.15 23.90
N GLU A 10 -18.65 -30.39 23.45
CA GLU A 10 -18.25 -30.82 22.12
C GLU A 10 -19.46 -30.89 21.17
N PHE A 11 -19.45 -30.03 20.13
CA PHE A 11 -20.39 -30.06 19.01
C PHE A 11 -20.20 -31.34 18.20
N VAL A 12 -21.06 -32.33 18.40
CA VAL A 12 -21.09 -33.56 17.58
C VAL A 12 -21.88 -33.30 16.30
N ARG A 13 -21.24 -33.29 15.15
CA ARG A 13 -21.91 -33.37 13.85
C ARG A 13 -22.28 -34.81 13.56
N LEU A 14 -23.57 -35.15 13.66
CA LEU A 14 -24.11 -36.43 13.23
C LEU A 14 -24.48 -36.38 11.75
N SER A 15 -23.71 -37.07 10.91
CA SER A 15 -24.06 -37.30 9.50
C SER A 15 -24.49 -38.77 9.32
N PHE A 16 -25.69 -38.98 8.83
CA PHE A 16 -26.20 -40.33 8.55
C PHE A 16 -26.05 -40.60 7.05
N VAL A 17 -25.29 -41.63 6.67
CA VAL A 17 -25.24 -42.13 5.29
C VAL A 17 -25.86 -43.53 5.31
N ILE A 18 -26.97 -43.69 4.57
CA ILE A 18 -27.62 -44.99 4.39
C ILE A 18 -27.28 -45.47 2.99
N SER A 19 -26.46 -46.51 2.88
CA SER A 19 -26.13 -47.14 1.61
C SER A 19 -26.88 -48.46 1.47
N TYR A 20 -27.57 -48.63 0.35
CA TYR A 20 -28.25 -49.89 0.00
C TYR A 20 -27.42 -50.64 -1.06
N ILE A 21 -27.17 -51.91 -0.80
CA ILE A 21 -26.65 -52.82 -1.83
C ILE A 21 -27.76 -53.85 -2.08
N ALA A 22 -28.29 -53.86 -3.30
CA ALA A 22 -29.22 -54.87 -3.76
C ALA A 22 -28.45 -56.05 -4.40
N THR A 23 -28.63 -57.24 -3.91
CA THR A 23 -28.24 -58.48 -4.58
C THR A 23 -29.48 -59.29 -4.90
N ASP A 24 -29.46 -60.07 -5.96
CA ASP A 24 -30.59 -60.80 -6.55
C ASP A 24 -31.26 -61.89 -5.68
N GLU A 25 -30.79 -62.04 -4.46
CA GLU A 25 -31.42 -62.91 -3.46
C GLU A 25 -31.74 -62.10 -2.19
N CYS A 26 -32.99 -61.88 -1.89
CA CYS A 26 -33.64 -61.18 -0.79
C CYS A 26 -32.87 -61.10 0.54
N LEU A 27 -31.78 -60.38 0.63
CA LEU A 27 -31.10 -60.01 1.87
C LEU A 27 -30.78 -58.52 1.84
N LEU A 28 -31.56 -57.72 2.60
CA LEU A 28 -31.26 -56.29 2.84
C LEU A 28 -30.20 -56.17 3.92
N ILE A 29 -28.96 -55.81 3.55
CA ILE A 29 -27.91 -55.45 4.51
C ILE A 29 -27.93 -53.92 4.64
N GLY A 30 -28.35 -53.40 5.77
CA GLY A 30 -28.24 -51.98 6.09
C GLY A 30 -27.03 -51.72 6.97
N ALA A 31 -26.14 -50.84 6.52
CA ALA A 31 -25.03 -50.35 7.35
C ALA A 31 -25.38 -48.93 7.82
N LEU A 32 -25.36 -48.73 9.13
CA LEU A 32 -25.50 -47.42 9.76
C LEU A 32 -24.11 -46.89 10.13
N THR A 33 -23.66 -45.86 9.45
CA THR A 33 -22.37 -45.24 9.77
C THR A 33 -22.62 -43.96 10.55
N ILE A 34 -22.12 -43.90 11.77
CA ILE A 34 -22.19 -42.72 12.66
C ILE A 34 -20.80 -42.09 12.64
N VAL A 35 -20.71 -40.82 12.17
CA VAL A 35 -19.48 -40.03 12.22
C VAL A 35 -19.61 -39.04 13.37
N ALA A 36 -18.78 -39.23 14.39
CA ALA A 36 -18.69 -38.30 15.53
C ALA A 36 -17.22 -37.87 15.70
N GLY A 37 -16.93 -36.63 15.35
CA GLY A 37 -15.57 -36.11 15.42
C GLY A 37 -14.59 -36.80 14.42
N PRO A 38 -13.33 -36.99 14.79
CA PRO A 38 -12.34 -37.64 13.93
C PRO A 38 -12.48 -39.17 13.88
N SER A 39 -13.46 -39.79 14.56
CA SER A 39 -13.63 -41.25 14.63
C SER A 39 -14.83 -41.71 13.84
N ILE A 40 -14.63 -42.71 12.98
CA ILE A 40 -15.68 -43.36 12.20
C ILE A 40 -16.04 -44.69 12.85
N PHE A 41 -17.30 -44.80 13.29
CA PHE A 41 -17.83 -46.05 13.81
C PHE A 41 -18.79 -46.64 12.80
N SER A 42 -18.45 -47.85 12.30
CA SER A 42 -19.34 -48.60 11.41
C SER A 42 -19.91 -49.80 12.17
N LEU A 43 -21.22 -49.86 12.32
CA LEU A 43 -21.92 -51.01 12.91
C LEU A 43 -22.60 -51.76 11.78
N CYS A 44 -22.03 -52.92 11.42
CA CYS A 44 -22.72 -53.91 10.60
C CYS A 44 -23.49 -54.86 11.48
N SER A 45 -24.81 -54.94 11.35
CA SER A 45 -25.64 -55.93 12.00
C SER A 45 -26.38 -56.77 10.96
N PRO A 46 -26.29 -58.09 11.02
CA PRO A 46 -27.03 -58.98 10.10
C PRO A 46 -28.50 -59.09 10.57
N ILE A 47 -29.40 -58.86 9.62
CA ILE A 47 -30.84 -59.23 9.65
C ILE A 47 -31.72 -58.49 10.65
N LEU A 48 -32.33 -57.41 10.19
CA LEU A 48 -33.53 -56.87 10.85
C LEU A 48 -34.77 -57.41 10.16
N SER A 49 -35.74 -57.91 10.95
CA SER A 49 -37.05 -58.33 10.44
C SER A 49 -37.88 -57.12 9.95
N GLU A 50 -38.78 -57.34 9.00
CA GLU A 50 -39.63 -56.30 8.39
C GLU A 50 -40.41 -55.44 9.43
N ASN A 51 -40.78 -56.07 10.56
CA ASN A 51 -41.44 -55.37 11.68
C ASN A 51 -40.50 -54.42 12.42
N SER A 52 -39.25 -54.75 12.59
CA SER A 52 -38.24 -53.88 13.22
C SER A 52 -37.94 -52.67 12.34
N PHE A 53 -38.04 -52.82 11.00
CA PHE A 53 -37.84 -51.75 10.03
C PHE A 53 -39.03 -50.75 10.05
N ARG A 54 -40.27 -51.22 10.24
CA ARG A 54 -41.44 -50.34 10.36
C ARG A 54 -41.41 -49.54 11.68
N GLN A 55 -40.96 -50.13 12.78
CA GLN A 55 -40.79 -49.41 14.05
C GLN A 55 -39.67 -48.37 14.00
N LEU A 56 -38.56 -48.65 13.30
CA LEU A 56 -37.50 -47.67 13.05
C LEU A 56 -37.97 -46.53 12.18
N LYS A 57 -38.75 -46.79 11.12
CA LYS A 57 -39.32 -45.75 10.26
C LYS A 57 -40.29 -44.82 10.98
N THR A 58 -41.13 -45.35 11.87
CA THR A 58 -42.05 -44.55 12.71
C THR A 58 -41.29 -43.77 13.78
N GLY A 59 -40.25 -44.35 14.41
CA GLY A 59 -39.39 -43.64 15.35
C GLY A 59 -38.61 -42.50 14.73
N ILE A 60 -38.03 -42.71 13.53
CA ILE A 60 -37.33 -41.69 12.78
C ILE A 60 -38.30 -40.57 12.34
N SER A 61 -39.52 -40.91 11.90
CA SER A 61 -40.49 -39.88 11.50
C SER A 61 -41.01 -39.04 12.68
N GLN A 62 -41.03 -39.58 13.89
CA GLN A 62 -41.36 -38.82 15.11
C GLN A 62 -40.20 -37.93 15.56
N ILE A 63 -38.94 -38.38 15.43
CA ILE A 63 -37.76 -37.57 15.74
C ILE A 63 -37.68 -36.36 14.76
N TRP A 64 -38.03 -36.53 13.50
CA TRP A 64 -38.10 -35.43 12.53
C TRP A 64 -39.24 -34.44 12.78
N ARG A 65 -40.32 -34.86 13.42
CA ARG A 65 -41.42 -33.93 13.76
C ARG A 65 -41.19 -33.16 15.07
N CYS A 66 -40.27 -33.61 15.93
CA CYS A 66 -39.95 -32.95 17.19
C CYS A 66 -38.63 -32.16 17.17
N SER A 67 -37.84 -32.19 16.08
CA SER A 67 -36.72 -31.29 15.95
C SER A 67 -37.26 -29.90 15.65
N PRO A 68 -37.01 -28.89 16.52
CA PRO A 68 -37.20 -27.52 16.10
C PRO A 68 -36.36 -27.35 14.82
N SER A 69 -36.96 -26.80 13.77
CA SER A 69 -36.23 -26.43 12.52
C SER A 69 -35.06 -25.53 12.95
N ILE A 70 -33.87 -26.12 13.14
CA ILE A 70 -32.66 -25.34 13.22
C ILE A 70 -32.64 -24.58 11.90
N PRO A 71 -32.78 -23.25 11.89
CA PRO A 71 -32.73 -22.50 10.65
C PRO A 71 -31.37 -22.85 10.03
N TRP A 72 -31.39 -23.44 8.84
CA TRP A 72 -30.19 -23.61 8.03
C TRP A 72 -29.67 -22.19 7.76
N HIS A 73 -28.79 -21.68 8.62
CA HIS A 73 -28.08 -20.45 8.30
C HIS A 73 -27.29 -20.75 7.04
N SER A 74 -27.74 -20.19 5.93
CA SER A 74 -26.93 -20.17 4.72
C SER A 74 -25.56 -19.58 5.11
N MET A 75 -24.47 -20.31 4.87
CA MET A 75 -23.13 -19.84 5.20
C MET A 75 -22.87 -18.52 4.50
N ARG A 76 -22.68 -17.47 5.29
CA ARG A 76 -22.43 -16.12 4.77
C ARG A 76 -21.01 -16.02 4.25
N THR A 77 -20.89 -15.64 2.99
CA THR A 77 -19.61 -15.39 2.34
C THR A 77 -19.42 -13.90 2.14
N THR A 78 -18.31 -13.34 2.59
CA THR A 78 -17.97 -11.93 2.35
C THR A 78 -16.69 -11.80 1.57
N LEU A 79 -16.56 -10.69 0.83
CA LEU A 79 -15.38 -10.36 0.04
C LEU A 79 -14.75 -9.09 0.58
N VAL A 80 -13.46 -9.12 0.90
CA VAL A 80 -12.66 -7.95 1.22
C VAL A 80 -11.75 -7.64 0.04
N TRP A 81 -11.97 -6.49 -0.59
CA TRP A 81 -11.17 -6.01 -1.71
C TRP A 81 -10.03 -5.14 -1.19
N LEU A 82 -8.81 -5.68 -1.25
CA LEU A 82 -7.57 -5.02 -0.88
C LEU A 82 -7.02 -4.17 -2.02
N ARG A 83 -6.46 -3.01 -1.68
CA ARG A 83 -5.77 -2.10 -2.60
C ARG A 83 -4.45 -1.60 -1.98
N ASN A 84 -4.44 -0.36 -1.45
CA ASN A 84 -3.29 0.21 -0.75
C ASN A 84 -3.39 0.01 0.77
N ASP A 85 -3.75 -1.19 1.20
CA ASP A 85 -4.03 -1.57 2.60
C ASP A 85 -3.55 -3.00 2.92
N LEU A 86 -2.36 -3.37 2.43
CA LEU A 86 -1.82 -4.73 2.44
C LEU A 86 -1.31 -5.13 3.83
N ARG A 87 -2.23 -5.23 4.80
CA ARG A 87 -1.98 -5.60 6.19
C ARG A 87 -3.20 -6.24 6.84
N LEU A 88 -3.01 -6.91 7.98
CA LEU A 88 -4.10 -7.43 8.80
C LEU A 88 -4.39 -6.56 10.03
N HIS A 89 -3.40 -5.79 10.55
CA HIS A 89 -3.62 -4.86 11.65
C HIS A 89 -4.32 -3.57 11.18
N ASP A 90 -5.10 -2.95 12.05
CA ASP A 90 -5.79 -1.68 11.78
C ASP A 90 -6.54 -1.66 10.44
N HIS A 91 -7.33 -2.74 10.18
CA HIS A 91 -8.02 -2.93 8.92
C HIS A 91 -9.54 -3.01 9.14
N LEU A 92 -10.20 -1.85 9.15
CA LEU A 92 -11.62 -1.74 9.46
C LEU A 92 -12.53 -2.54 8.52
N PRO A 93 -12.35 -2.54 7.17
CA PRO A 93 -13.14 -3.38 6.28
C PRO A 93 -13.05 -4.86 6.61
N LEU A 94 -11.85 -5.37 6.93
CA LEU A 94 -11.65 -6.75 7.33
C LEU A 94 -12.39 -7.05 8.64
N GLN A 95 -12.24 -6.20 9.66
CA GLN A 95 -12.95 -6.35 10.93
C GLN A 95 -14.47 -6.43 10.73
N CYS A 96 -15.03 -5.50 9.94
CA CYS A 96 -16.47 -5.48 9.66
C CYS A 96 -16.94 -6.66 8.80
N ALA A 97 -16.10 -7.19 7.94
CA ALA A 97 -16.38 -8.40 7.18
C ALA A 97 -16.42 -9.63 8.09
N LEU A 98 -15.43 -9.78 8.99
CA LEU A 98 -15.34 -10.91 9.92
C LEU A 98 -16.54 -11.06 10.84
N GLU A 99 -17.14 -9.95 11.27
CA GLU A 99 -18.37 -9.96 12.09
C GLU A 99 -19.58 -10.58 11.34
N LYS A 100 -19.49 -10.71 10.03
CA LYS A 100 -20.58 -11.16 9.16
C LYS A 100 -20.24 -12.38 8.32
N SER A 101 -19.07 -12.98 8.51
CA SER A 101 -18.52 -14.02 7.64
C SER A 101 -18.45 -15.37 8.29
N ASP A 102 -18.97 -16.39 7.61
CA ASP A 102 -18.63 -17.78 7.83
C ASP A 102 -17.51 -18.23 6.86
N ARG A 103 -17.38 -17.53 5.70
CA ARG A 103 -16.33 -17.71 4.67
C ARG A 103 -15.85 -16.35 4.19
N LEU A 104 -14.53 -16.22 3.94
CA LEU A 104 -13.91 -14.98 3.54
C LEU A 104 -13.16 -15.12 2.21
N LEU A 105 -13.45 -14.21 1.28
CA LEU A 105 -12.62 -13.95 0.10
C LEU A 105 -11.78 -12.70 0.38
N LEU A 106 -10.51 -12.88 0.75
CA LEU A 106 -9.55 -11.77 0.89
C LEU A 106 -8.82 -11.62 -0.44
N ILE A 107 -9.06 -10.56 -1.20
CA ILE A 107 -8.66 -10.46 -2.61
C ILE A 107 -7.82 -9.22 -2.89
N TYR A 108 -6.74 -9.43 -3.64
CA TYR A 108 -6.01 -8.39 -4.33
C TYR A 108 -6.11 -8.62 -5.85
N CYS A 109 -6.46 -7.57 -6.59
CA CYS A 109 -6.48 -7.58 -8.05
C CYS A 109 -5.46 -6.59 -8.60
N LEU A 110 -4.44 -7.10 -9.32
CA LEU A 110 -3.44 -6.28 -10.00
C LEU A 110 -4.02 -5.72 -11.30
N PRO A 111 -4.10 -4.38 -11.46
CA PRO A 111 -4.71 -3.80 -12.66
C PRO A 111 -3.81 -3.93 -13.89
N ASP A 112 -4.33 -4.48 -14.99
CA ASP A 112 -3.61 -4.54 -16.29
C ASP A 112 -3.26 -3.15 -16.82
N SER A 113 -4.08 -2.14 -16.50
CA SER A 113 -3.87 -0.76 -16.91
C SER A 113 -2.58 -0.14 -16.37
N TRP A 114 -2.01 -0.68 -15.30
CA TRP A 114 -0.76 -0.16 -14.73
C TRP A 114 0.46 -0.37 -15.62
N PHE A 115 0.39 -1.33 -16.54
CA PHE A 115 1.48 -1.67 -17.46
C PHE A 115 1.42 -0.89 -18.77
N GLN A 116 0.31 -0.21 -19.02
CA GLN A 116 0.13 0.60 -20.24
C GLN A 116 0.66 2.03 -20.04
N PRO A 117 1.25 2.63 -21.07
CA PRO A 117 1.60 4.03 -21.03
C PRO A 117 0.38 4.91 -20.74
N THR A 118 0.51 5.81 -19.77
CA THR A 118 -0.48 6.86 -19.52
C THR A 118 -0.41 7.95 -20.59
N THR A 119 -1.30 8.94 -20.53
CA THR A 119 -1.26 10.15 -21.38
C THR A 119 0.04 10.95 -21.23
N TYR A 120 0.84 10.67 -20.20
CA TYR A 120 2.14 11.28 -19.95
C TYR A 120 3.31 10.43 -20.51
N GLY A 121 3.05 9.33 -21.20
CA GLY A 121 4.04 8.46 -21.82
C GLY A 121 4.72 7.45 -20.88
N PHE A 122 4.36 7.42 -19.59
CA PHE A 122 4.91 6.48 -18.61
C PHE A 122 3.87 5.46 -18.18
N PRO A 123 4.24 4.18 -17.94
CA PRO A 123 3.39 3.24 -17.22
C PRO A 123 3.26 3.67 -15.77
N LYS A 124 2.25 3.15 -15.05
CA LYS A 124 2.05 3.49 -13.64
C LYS A 124 2.95 2.75 -12.68
N ILE A 125 3.61 1.68 -13.13
CA ILE A 125 4.44 0.84 -12.26
C ILE A 125 5.72 0.43 -12.97
N SER A 126 6.84 0.40 -12.21
CA SER A 126 8.12 -0.15 -12.65
C SER A 126 8.38 -1.51 -11.99
N ASN A 127 9.39 -2.23 -12.49
CA ASN A 127 9.86 -3.49 -11.92
C ASN A 127 10.21 -3.37 -10.42
N VAL A 128 10.88 -2.29 -9.98
CA VAL A 128 11.26 -2.08 -8.57
C VAL A 128 10.03 -1.96 -7.67
N ARG A 129 9.01 -1.22 -8.12
CA ARG A 129 7.77 -1.08 -7.36
C ARG A 129 6.95 -2.36 -7.40
N LEU A 130 6.95 -3.08 -8.52
CA LEU A 130 6.24 -4.35 -8.69
C LEU A 130 6.82 -5.43 -7.77
N GLU A 131 8.15 -5.53 -7.70
CA GLU A 131 8.84 -6.44 -6.77
C GLU A 131 8.46 -6.18 -5.31
N PHE A 132 8.45 -4.90 -4.91
CA PHE A 132 8.03 -4.52 -3.55
C PHE A 132 6.57 -4.86 -3.27
N LEU A 133 5.70 -4.73 -4.27
CA LEU A 133 4.29 -5.14 -4.20
C LEU A 133 4.17 -6.66 -4.04
N PHE A 134 4.85 -7.46 -4.87
CA PHE A 134 4.78 -8.92 -4.80
C PHE A 134 5.30 -9.46 -3.47
N GLN A 135 6.39 -8.91 -2.96
CA GLN A 135 6.87 -9.22 -1.61
C GLN A 135 5.82 -8.91 -0.54
N SER A 136 5.11 -7.78 -0.67
CA SER A 136 4.05 -7.39 0.27
C SER A 136 2.86 -8.33 0.22
N LEU A 137 2.47 -8.78 -0.97
CA LEU A 137 1.38 -9.74 -1.15
C LEU A 137 1.76 -11.14 -0.63
N ALA A 138 3.02 -11.56 -0.85
CA ALA A 138 3.51 -12.84 -0.33
C ALA A 138 3.53 -12.87 1.20
N ASP A 139 3.99 -11.79 1.84
CA ASP A 139 3.97 -11.64 3.30
C ASP A 139 2.54 -11.64 3.86
N LEU A 140 1.63 -10.89 3.22
CA LEU A 140 0.22 -10.87 3.62
C LEU A 140 -0.45 -12.23 3.45
N ARG A 141 -0.18 -12.95 2.35
CA ARG A 141 -0.69 -14.31 2.12
C ARG A 141 -0.26 -15.26 3.23
N LYS A 142 1.03 -15.22 3.57
CA LYS A 142 1.58 -16.01 4.69
C LYS A 142 0.84 -15.71 5.99
N HIS A 143 0.65 -14.45 6.34
CA HIS A 143 -0.06 -14.04 7.55
C HIS A 143 -1.53 -14.45 7.55
N ALA A 144 -2.19 -14.46 6.38
CA ALA A 144 -3.55 -14.94 6.25
C ALA A 144 -3.62 -16.46 6.47
N GLN A 145 -2.70 -17.22 5.86
CA GLN A 145 -2.62 -18.69 5.99
C GLN A 145 -2.33 -19.13 7.42
N GLU A 146 -1.43 -18.44 8.13
CA GLU A 146 -1.14 -18.70 9.55
C GLU A 146 -2.39 -18.55 10.45
N ARG A 147 -3.44 -17.90 9.95
CA ARG A 147 -4.72 -17.65 10.67
C ARG A 147 -5.89 -18.42 10.10
N GLY A 148 -5.65 -19.38 9.20
CA GLY A 148 -6.67 -20.24 8.61
C GLY A 148 -7.39 -19.66 7.38
N GLY A 149 -7.05 -18.44 6.95
CA GLY A 149 -7.56 -17.81 5.73
C GLY A 149 -6.63 -17.95 4.53
N GLU A 150 -6.94 -17.24 3.45
CA GLU A 150 -6.10 -17.21 2.23
C GLU A 150 -6.21 -15.84 1.55
N LEU A 151 -5.09 -15.38 0.95
CA LEU A 151 -5.08 -14.24 0.04
C LEU A 151 -5.26 -14.72 -1.40
N ILE A 152 -6.31 -14.27 -2.04
CA ILE A 152 -6.62 -14.57 -3.43
C ILE A 152 -5.99 -13.49 -4.30
N PHE A 153 -5.13 -13.89 -5.23
CA PHE A 153 -4.53 -13.00 -6.22
C PHE A 153 -5.23 -13.15 -7.57
N ARG A 154 -5.53 -12.02 -8.19
CA ARG A 154 -6.00 -11.95 -9.58
C ARG A 154 -5.30 -10.81 -10.30
N GLN A 155 -5.26 -10.90 -11.63
CA GLN A 155 -4.83 -9.82 -12.52
C GLN A 155 -5.96 -9.53 -13.51
N GLY A 156 -6.14 -8.26 -13.87
CA GLY A 156 -7.20 -7.86 -14.80
C GLY A 156 -7.77 -6.47 -14.52
N ASN A 157 -9.03 -6.27 -14.89
CA ASN A 157 -9.77 -5.05 -14.55
C ASN A 157 -10.43 -5.23 -13.17
N PRO A 158 -10.02 -4.49 -12.11
CA PRO A 158 -10.47 -4.78 -10.76
C PRO A 158 -12.01 -4.75 -10.58
N PRO A 159 -12.78 -3.75 -11.03
CA PRO A 159 -14.24 -3.77 -10.92
C PRO A 159 -14.88 -5.02 -11.53
N LYS A 160 -14.40 -5.44 -12.71
CA LYS A 160 -14.90 -6.62 -13.41
C LYS A 160 -14.58 -7.90 -12.63
N VAL A 161 -13.32 -8.09 -12.26
CA VAL A 161 -12.85 -9.28 -11.53
C VAL A 161 -13.56 -9.44 -10.18
N ILE A 162 -13.72 -8.34 -9.44
CA ILE A 162 -14.41 -8.37 -8.14
C ILE A 162 -15.89 -8.70 -8.30
N ALA A 163 -16.56 -8.13 -9.30
CA ALA A 163 -17.97 -8.41 -9.57
C ALA A 163 -18.19 -9.88 -9.98
N GLU A 164 -17.36 -10.43 -10.86
CA GLU A 164 -17.40 -11.83 -11.29
C GLU A 164 -17.20 -12.80 -10.11
N LEU A 165 -16.24 -12.53 -9.24
CA LEU A 165 -16.00 -13.33 -8.04
C LEU A 165 -17.13 -13.20 -7.02
N ALA A 166 -17.68 -12.00 -6.86
CA ALA A 166 -18.82 -11.77 -5.98
C ALA A 166 -20.06 -12.56 -6.42
N GLU A 167 -20.33 -12.60 -7.73
CA GLU A 167 -21.43 -13.36 -8.31
C GLU A 167 -21.17 -14.87 -8.25
N HIS A 168 -19.97 -15.33 -8.64
CA HIS A 168 -19.61 -16.75 -8.67
C HIS A 168 -19.69 -17.42 -7.29
N TYR A 169 -19.20 -16.75 -6.25
CA TYR A 169 -19.21 -17.26 -4.87
C TYR A 169 -20.43 -16.80 -4.07
N GLN A 170 -21.38 -16.13 -4.69
CA GLN A 170 -22.63 -15.67 -4.08
C GLN A 170 -22.37 -14.92 -2.76
N VAL A 171 -21.46 -13.92 -2.79
CA VAL A 171 -21.11 -13.18 -1.57
C VAL A 171 -22.28 -12.30 -1.11
N ASP A 172 -22.38 -12.09 0.21
CA ASP A 172 -23.39 -11.25 0.85
C ASP A 172 -23.02 -9.76 0.84
N GLY A 173 -21.79 -9.44 0.50
CA GLY A 173 -21.29 -8.07 0.39
C GLY A 173 -19.80 -7.97 0.13
N VAL A 174 -19.40 -6.85 -0.44
CA VAL A 174 -18.01 -6.46 -0.72
C VAL A 174 -17.61 -5.36 0.23
N PHE A 175 -16.46 -5.51 0.88
CA PHE A 175 -15.91 -4.59 1.88
C PHE A 175 -14.57 -4.05 1.40
N ALA A 176 -14.35 -2.74 1.47
CA ALA A 176 -13.07 -2.12 1.11
C ALA A 176 -12.83 -0.82 1.87
N HIS A 177 -11.57 -0.37 1.95
CA HIS A 177 -11.31 1.02 2.31
C HIS A 177 -11.76 1.95 1.18
N ARG A 178 -12.31 3.09 1.55
CA ARG A 178 -12.68 4.16 0.61
C ARG A 178 -11.43 4.85 0.12
N GLU A 179 -11.33 5.03 -1.19
CA GLU A 179 -10.29 5.86 -1.78
C GLU A 179 -10.82 7.23 -2.20
N HIS A 180 -9.92 8.21 -2.34
CA HIS A 180 -10.32 9.60 -2.54
C HIS A 180 -9.84 10.19 -3.86
N ALA A 181 -8.88 9.54 -4.52
CA ALA A 181 -8.38 10.01 -5.80
C ALA A 181 -9.35 9.60 -6.95
N PRO A 182 -9.40 10.37 -8.04
CA PRO A 182 -10.44 10.24 -9.05
C PRO A 182 -10.49 8.88 -9.77
N GLU A 183 -9.33 8.25 -10.00
CA GLU A 183 -9.28 6.95 -10.69
C GLU A 183 -9.87 5.86 -9.83
N GLU A 184 -9.45 5.79 -8.57
CA GLU A 184 -9.92 4.82 -7.59
C GLU A 184 -11.42 5.01 -7.30
N LYS A 185 -11.89 6.25 -7.27
CA LYS A 185 -13.33 6.53 -7.15
C LYS A 185 -14.12 6.01 -8.37
N ARG A 186 -13.59 6.22 -9.57
CA ARG A 186 -14.22 5.67 -10.80
C ARG A 186 -14.28 4.14 -10.77
N GLU A 187 -13.28 3.47 -10.23
CA GLU A 187 -13.31 2.02 -10.03
C GLU A 187 -14.40 1.61 -9.01
N GLU A 188 -14.51 2.33 -7.89
CA GLU A 188 -15.54 2.10 -6.88
C GLU A 188 -16.97 2.32 -7.46
N ASP A 189 -17.15 3.35 -8.26
CA ASP A 189 -18.44 3.66 -8.88
C ASP A 189 -18.83 2.60 -9.93
N LYS A 190 -17.89 2.20 -10.80
CA LYS A 190 -18.10 1.10 -11.76
C LYS A 190 -18.42 -0.22 -11.06
N LEU A 191 -17.72 -0.53 -9.97
CA LEU A 191 -18.00 -1.72 -9.19
C LEU A 191 -19.41 -1.67 -8.59
N ARG A 192 -19.82 -0.51 -8.05
CA ARG A 192 -21.15 -0.32 -7.46
C ARG A 192 -22.28 -0.52 -8.49
N GLU A 193 -22.05 -0.09 -9.75
CA GLU A 193 -23.00 -0.25 -10.85
C GLU A 193 -23.18 -1.71 -11.27
N THR A 194 -22.13 -2.54 -11.13
CA THR A 194 -22.13 -3.94 -11.60
C THR A 194 -22.49 -4.95 -10.50
N LEU A 195 -22.27 -4.60 -9.23
CA LEU A 195 -22.54 -5.50 -8.12
C LEU A 195 -24.04 -5.67 -7.85
N LYS A 196 -24.46 -6.92 -7.65
CA LYS A 196 -25.81 -7.28 -7.18
C LYS A 196 -25.94 -7.28 -5.65
N VAL A 197 -24.83 -7.03 -4.94
CA VAL A 197 -24.73 -7.02 -3.48
C VAL A 197 -24.14 -5.70 -2.99
N PRO A 198 -24.31 -5.34 -1.70
CA PRO A 198 -23.81 -4.06 -1.19
C PRO A 198 -22.28 -3.93 -1.26
N LEU A 199 -21.78 -2.82 -1.83
CA LEU A 199 -20.41 -2.35 -1.68
C LEU A 199 -20.30 -1.45 -0.43
N ARG A 200 -19.58 -1.91 0.59
CA ARG A 200 -19.38 -1.24 1.87
C ARG A 200 -18.00 -0.62 1.93
N LEU A 201 -17.94 0.71 1.82
CA LEU A 201 -16.71 1.48 1.84
C LEU A 201 -16.51 2.14 3.21
N TYR A 202 -15.32 1.98 3.78
CA TYR A 202 -14.95 2.48 5.09
C TYR A 202 -13.80 3.46 5.00
N ASP A 203 -13.88 4.57 5.73
CA ASP A 203 -12.74 5.46 5.88
C ASP A 203 -11.63 4.77 6.68
N GLY A 204 -10.42 4.86 6.21
CA GLY A 204 -9.25 4.23 6.83
C GLY A 204 -7.98 4.53 6.07
N ASN A 205 -6.91 3.80 6.38
CA ASN A 205 -5.57 4.05 5.87
C ASN A 205 -5.09 5.50 6.12
N SER A 206 -5.61 6.12 7.17
CA SER A 206 -5.45 7.51 7.60
C SER A 206 -5.43 7.60 9.12
N LEU A 207 -5.02 8.73 9.67
CA LEU A 207 -5.12 8.99 11.12
C LEU A 207 -6.56 9.25 11.54
N LEU A 208 -7.32 9.95 10.69
CA LEU A 208 -8.67 10.42 10.99
C LEU A 208 -9.68 9.91 9.98
N LYS A 209 -10.91 9.73 10.44
CA LYS A 209 -12.11 9.66 9.61
C LYS A 209 -12.64 11.07 9.36
N GLU A 210 -13.47 11.24 8.33
CA GLU A 210 -14.09 12.55 8.07
C GLU A 210 -14.91 13.07 9.26
N THR A 211 -15.62 12.16 9.93
CA THR A 211 -16.45 12.48 11.11
C THR A 211 -15.63 12.90 12.35
N GLU A 212 -14.32 12.69 12.32
CA GLU A 212 -13.38 13.04 13.40
C GLU A 212 -12.67 14.38 13.12
N LEU A 213 -12.91 15.00 11.94
CA LEU A 213 -12.35 16.32 11.64
C LEU A 213 -13.03 17.41 12.50
N PRO A 214 -12.26 18.37 13.03
CA PRO A 214 -12.80 19.46 13.84
C PRO A 214 -13.46 20.58 13.01
N PHE A 215 -13.62 20.37 11.71
CA PHE A 215 -14.23 21.27 10.74
C PHE A 215 -14.89 20.43 9.63
N SER A 216 -15.82 21.05 8.89
CA SER A 216 -16.37 20.40 7.69
C SER A 216 -15.32 20.32 6.59
N LEU A 217 -15.45 19.35 5.66
CA LEU A 217 -14.49 19.20 4.58
C LEU A 217 -14.38 20.46 3.69
N VAL A 218 -15.46 21.20 3.51
CA VAL A 218 -15.46 22.46 2.72
C VAL A 218 -14.70 23.60 3.41
N ASP A 219 -14.59 23.54 4.75
CA ASP A 219 -13.85 24.49 5.57
C ASP A 219 -12.40 24.04 5.86
N LEU A 220 -11.92 23.01 5.14
CA LEU A 220 -10.56 22.52 5.31
C LEU A 220 -9.53 23.64 5.19
N PRO A 221 -8.67 23.86 6.21
CA PRO A 221 -7.66 24.90 6.15
C PRO A 221 -6.75 24.77 4.94
N LYS A 222 -6.62 25.82 4.14
CA LYS A 222 -5.83 25.83 2.90
C LYS A 222 -4.32 25.67 3.14
N VAL A 223 -3.85 26.01 4.34
CA VAL A 223 -2.42 25.95 4.70
C VAL A 223 -2.20 24.86 5.75
N PHE A 224 -1.22 24.00 5.50
CA PHE A 224 -0.88 22.87 6.38
C PHE A 224 -0.71 23.25 7.86
N SER A 225 -0.04 24.37 8.17
CA SER A 225 0.19 24.77 9.56
C SER A 225 -1.10 25.04 10.32
N ASN A 226 -2.13 25.57 9.63
CA ASN A 226 -3.43 25.84 10.22
C ASN A 226 -4.23 24.55 10.41
N PHE A 227 -4.24 23.68 9.39
CA PHE A 227 -4.80 22.34 9.50
C PHE A 227 -4.23 21.59 10.70
N ARG A 228 -2.91 21.45 10.76
CA ARG A 228 -2.22 20.73 11.83
C ARG A 228 -2.55 21.26 13.21
N LYS A 229 -2.49 22.58 13.41
CA LYS A 229 -2.78 23.20 14.71
C LYS A 229 -4.19 22.90 15.21
N GLN A 230 -5.18 22.89 14.31
CA GLN A 230 -6.57 22.59 14.68
C GLN A 230 -6.74 21.12 15.04
N VAL A 231 -6.27 20.19 14.19
CA VAL A 231 -6.42 18.77 14.46
C VAL A 231 -5.64 18.31 15.70
N GLU A 232 -4.43 18.84 15.92
CA GLU A 232 -3.64 18.50 17.12
C GLU A 232 -4.27 19.01 18.42
N LYS A 233 -5.02 20.11 18.36
CA LYS A 233 -5.69 20.69 19.53
C LYS A 233 -6.99 19.95 19.87
N GLU A 234 -7.73 19.51 18.86
CA GLU A 234 -9.14 19.13 19.04
C GLU A 234 -9.39 17.63 18.85
N VAL A 235 -8.43 16.89 18.27
CA VAL A 235 -8.66 15.49 17.91
C VAL A 235 -7.75 14.54 18.68
N GLN A 236 -8.35 13.49 19.22
CA GLN A 236 -7.63 12.36 19.79
C GLN A 236 -7.56 11.21 18.79
N ILE A 237 -6.35 10.75 18.46
CA ILE A 237 -6.15 9.64 17.54
C ILE A 237 -6.55 8.33 18.21
N SER A 238 -7.49 7.62 17.59
CA SER A 238 -7.94 6.32 18.04
C SER A 238 -6.83 5.26 17.95
N ARG A 239 -6.91 4.24 18.82
CA ARG A 239 -5.97 3.11 18.76
C ARG A 239 -6.17 2.31 17.48
N PRO A 240 -5.09 1.73 16.90
CA PRO A 240 -5.22 0.81 15.79
C PRO A 240 -6.00 -0.44 16.19
N ILE A 241 -6.79 -0.97 15.26
CA ILE A 241 -7.53 -2.22 15.44
C ILE A 241 -6.53 -3.37 15.52
N ALA A 242 -6.77 -4.29 16.47
CA ALA A 242 -5.91 -5.46 16.65
C ALA A 242 -5.97 -6.41 15.45
N VAL A 243 -4.90 -7.15 15.23
CA VAL A 243 -4.86 -8.23 14.22
C VAL A 243 -5.88 -9.30 14.58
N PRO A 244 -6.72 -9.78 13.65
CA PRO A 244 -7.62 -10.90 13.91
C PRO A 244 -6.82 -12.18 14.23
N LYS A 245 -7.26 -12.93 15.23
CA LYS A 245 -6.60 -14.18 15.63
C LYS A 245 -6.83 -15.30 14.61
N ILE A 246 -8.03 -15.36 14.04
CA ILE A 246 -8.49 -16.38 13.09
C ILE A 246 -9.16 -15.66 11.91
N LEU A 247 -8.93 -16.16 10.72
CA LEU A 247 -9.65 -15.77 9.51
C LEU A 247 -10.53 -16.94 9.05
N PRO A 248 -11.77 -16.70 8.62
CA PRO A 248 -12.59 -17.72 7.99
C PRO A 248 -11.91 -18.26 6.73
N ALA A 249 -12.07 -19.57 6.50
CA ALA A 249 -11.58 -20.18 5.27
C ALA A 249 -12.31 -19.62 4.04
N GLN A 250 -11.65 -19.65 2.91
CA GLN A 250 -12.27 -19.31 1.63
C GLN A 250 -13.33 -20.35 1.23
N PRO A 251 -14.27 -20.02 0.32
CA PRO A 251 -15.20 -20.99 -0.25
C PRO A 251 -14.48 -22.18 -0.86
N GLN A 252 -15.10 -23.37 -0.79
CA GLN A 252 -14.58 -24.56 -1.47
C GLN A 252 -14.39 -24.28 -2.96
N ASN A 253 -13.33 -24.86 -3.55
CA ASN A 253 -12.95 -24.69 -4.96
C ASN A 253 -12.52 -23.26 -5.36
N CYS A 254 -12.28 -22.36 -4.41
CA CYS A 254 -11.68 -21.07 -4.71
C CYS A 254 -10.16 -21.20 -4.77
N LEU A 255 -9.61 -21.18 -5.98
CA LEU A 255 -8.16 -21.22 -6.16
C LEU A 255 -7.55 -19.86 -5.76
N PRO A 256 -6.46 -19.86 -4.97
CA PRO A 256 -5.84 -18.62 -4.50
C PRO A 256 -5.19 -17.81 -5.63
N GLY A 257 -4.83 -18.47 -6.75
CA GLY A 257 -4.01 -17.84 -7.78
C GLY A 257 -2.54 -17.74 -7.38
N ILE A 258 -1.68 -17.58 -8.36
CA ILE A 258 -0.23 -17.44 -8.16
C ILE A 258 0.12 -15.97 -8.11
N ILE A 259 0.85 -15.53 -7.07
CA ILE A 259 1.49 -14.21 -7.09
C ILE A 259 2.71 -14.36 -8.00
N PRO A 260 2.76 -13.64 -9.14
CA PRO A 260 3.85 -13.81 -10.09
C PRO A 260 5.18 -13.26 -9.55
N ASN A 261 6.28 -13.64 -10.17
CA ASN A 261 7.57 -12.98 -10.04
C ASN A 261 7.74 -11.95 -11.18
N LEU A 262 8.89 -11.26 -11.22
CA LEU A 262 9.13 -10.25 -12.24
C LEU A 262 9.27 -10.86 -13.65
N GLU A 263 9.89 -12.04 -13.75
CA GLU A 263 10.08 -12.75 -15.01
C GLU A 263 8.73 -13.17 -15.62
N ASP A 264 7.79 -13.63 -14.78
CA ASP A 264 6.42 -13.97 -15.21
C ASP A 264 5.69 -12.75 -15.81
N MET A 265 6.10 -11.54 -15.41
CA MET A 265 5.55 -10.27 -15.90
C MET A 265 6.36 -9.66 -17.06
N GLY A 266 7.37 -10.36 -17.56
CA GLY A 266 8.23 -9.90 -18.66
C GLY A 266 9.30 -8.89 -18.27
N PHE A 267 9.64 -8.79 -16.99
CA PHE A 267 10.72 -7.94 -16.49
C PHE A 267 11.96 -8.76 -16.14
N GLU A 268 13.14 -8.15 -16.30
CA GLU A 268 14.38 -8.73 -15.82
C GLU A 268 14.42 -8.78 -14.29
N PRO A 269 15.06 -9.80 -13.70
CA PRO A 269 15.32 -9.89 -12.27
C PRO A 269 16.02 -8.64 -11.75
N LEU A 270 15.62 -8.15 -10.58
CA LEU A 270 16.26 -6.98 -9.98
C LEU A 270 17.61 -7.34 -9.36
N ILE A 271 18.66 -6.79 -9.92
CA ILE A 271 19.99 -6.81 -9.31
C ILE A 271 20.05 -5.65 -8.31
N ARG A 272 20.32 -5.99 -7.05
CA ARG A 272 20.47 -4.99 -5.99
C ARG A 272 21.64 -4.06 -6.31
N ASP A 273 21.36 -2.77 -6.41
CA ASP A 273 22.40 -1.77 -6.51
C ASP A 273 23.12 -1.59 -5.15
N ILE A 274 24.41 -1.91 -5.11
CA ILE A 274 25.24 -1.84 -3.89
C ILE A 274 25.40 -0.41 -3.36
N ARG A 275 25.17 0.60 -4.18
CA ARG A 275 25.19 2.02 -3.78
C ARG A 275 24.01 2.39 -2.88
N SER A 276 22.95 1.58 -2.86
CA SER A 276 21.79 1.80 -1.99
C SER A 276 22.14 1.59 -0.53
N VAL A 277 21.91 2.60 0.31
CA VAL A 277 22.17 2.56 1.75
C VAL A 277 21.13 1.78 2.56
N TYR A 278 19.98 1.47 1.96
CA TYR A 278 18.90 0.72 2.60
C TYR A 278 18.20 -0.20 1.60
N ARG A 279 17.95 -1.44 2.03
CA ARG A 279 17.16 -2.40 1.27
C ARG A 279 15.72 -2.36 1.75
N PHE A 280 14.82 -1.94 0.89
CA PHE A 280 13.39 -2.07 1.14
C PHE A 280 12.94 -3.49 0.78
N VAL A 281 12.24 -4.11 1.70
CA VAL A 281 11.56 -5.40 1.53
C VAL A 281 10.09 -5.15 1.78
N GLY A 282 9.21 -5.64 0.91
CA GLY A 282 7.77 -5.48 1.05
C GLY A 282 7.21 -6.26 2.24
N GLY A 283 5.99 -5.88 2.67
CA GLY A 283 5.21 -6.60 3.66
C GLY A 283 5.11 -5.94 5.04
N GLU A 284 4.09 -6.37 5.78
CA GLU A 284 3.78 -5.92 7.14
C GLU A 284 4.89 -6.29 8.12
N THR A 285 5.47 -7.50 8.00
CA THR A 285 6.59 -7.97 8.82
C THR A 285 7.79 -7.03 8.74
N ALA A 286 8.20 -6.67 7.52
CA ALA A 286 9.33 -5.78 7.31
C ALA A 286 9.03 -4.35 7.79
N ALA A 287 7.80 -3.89 7.62
CA ALA A 287 7.33 -2.58 8.10
C ALA A 287 7.42 -2.46 9.62
N LEU A 288 6.86 -3.44 10.35
CA LEU A 288 6.88 -3.48 11.81
C LEU A 288 8.32 -3.62 12.35
N SER A 289 9.14 -4.45 11.69
CA SER A 289 10.57 -4.58 12.01
C SER A 289 11.31 -3.25 11.84
N ARG A 290 10.99 -2.47 10.80
CA ARG A 290 11.57 -1.14 10.60
C ARG A 290 11.15 -0.15 11.68
N VAL A 291 9.89 -0.12 12.08
CA VAL A 291 9.42 0.71 13.21
C VAL A 291 10.16 0.34 14.49
N GLN A 292 10.22 -0.96 14.79
CA GLN A 292 10.93 -1.47 15.98
C GLN A 292 12.42 -1.10 15.97
N HIS A 293 13.08 -1.24 14.81
CA HIS A 293 14.49 -0.85 14.68
C HIS A 293 14.68 0.65 14.89
N TYR A 294 13.93 1.48 14.18
CA TYR A 294 14.17 2.92 14.13
C TYR A 294 13.82 3.63 15.45
N LEU A 295 12.76 3.18 16.13
CA LEU A 295 12.34 3.75 17.41
C LEU A 295 13.10 3.12 18.59
N TRP A 296 13.07 1.78 18.68
CA TRP A 296 13.40 1.08 19.93
C TRP A 296 14.81 0.48 19.97
N LYS A 297 15.38 0.05 18.82
CA LYS A 297 16.72 -0.55 18.78
C LYS A 297 17.81 0.49 18.57
N SER A 298 17.70 1.30 17.50
CA SER A 298 18.69 2.32 17.15
C SER A 298 18.46 3.65 17.87
N HIS A 299 17.26 3.88 18.38
CA HIS A 299 16.82 5.16 18.93
C HIS A 299 17.04 6.36 17.99
N ALA A 300 17.12 6.13 16.68
CA ALA A 300 17.39 7.17 15.68
C ALA A 300 16.32 8.27 15.64
N ILE A 301 15.11 7.96 16.08
CA ILE A 301 14.03 8.94 16.22
C ILE A 301 14.41 10.14 17.11
N LYS A 302 15.29 9.96 18.11
CA LYS A 302 15.76 11.05 19.00
C LYS A 302 16.38 12.24 18.28
N THR A 303 16.92 12.00 17.08
CA THR A 303 17.62 12.99 16.26
C THR A 303 16.99 13.23 14.90
N TYR A 304 15.83 12.63 14.62
CA TYR A 304 15.17 12.64 13.32
C TYR A 304 15.07 14.03 12.67
N LYS A 305 14.65 15.06 13.41
CA LYS A 305 14.53 16.43 12.89
C LYS A 305 15.84 16.95 12.31
N LYS A 306 16.98 16.54 12.89
CA LYS A 306 18.32 16.97 12.48
C LYS A 306 18.85 16.12 11.31
N THR A 307 18.57 14.81 11.32
CA THR A 307 19.18 13.84 10.39
C THR A 307 18.35 13.57 9.13
N ARG A 308 17.03 13.84 9.13
CA ARG A 308 16.08 13.44 8.10
C ARG A 308 16.39 13.89 6.66
N ASN A 309 17.23 14.89 6.48
CA ASN A 309 17.70 15.34 5.18
C ASN A 309 18.98 14.61 4.73
N GLY A 310 19.55 13.74 5.55
CA GLY A 310 20.71 12.93 5.19
C GLY A 310 20.39 11.90 4.11
N MET A 311 21.39 11.56 3.31
CA MET A 311 21.24 10.73 2.11
C MET A 311 22.11 9.49 2.11
N LEU A 312 23.04 9.39 3.07
CA LEU A 312 24.16 8.46 3.06
C LEU A 312 24.06 7.34 4.10
N LYS A 313 23.16 7.45 5.08
CA LYS A 313 23.01 6.45 6.15
C LYS A 313 21.60 5.83 6.13
N PRO A 314 21.46 4.56 6.55
CA PRO A 314 20.18 3.88 6.60
C PRO A 314 19.21 4.55 7.57
N ASP A 315 19.70 5.10 8.69
CA ASP A 315 18.90 5.70 9.75
C ASP A 315 18.87 7.25 9.73
N ASP A 316 19.32 7.88 8.65
CA ASP A 316 19.16 9.33 8.48
C ASP A 316 17.67 9.76 8.53
N SER A 317 16.78 8.89 8.08
CA SER A 317 15.33 9.09 8.21
C SER A 317 14.61 7.79 8.55
N ALA A 318 13.36 7.88 9.00
CA ALA A 318 12.56 6.73 9.36
C ALA A 318 12.32 5.76 8.19
N LYS A 319 12.26 6.27 6.95
CA LYS A 319 12.07 5.48 5.71
C LYS A 319 10.81 4.58 5.73
N LEU A 320 9.74 5.03 6.39
CA LEU A 320 8.47 4.30 6.52
C LEU A 320 7.53 4.45 5.32
N SER A 321 7.84 5.40 4.43
CA SER A 321 6.94 5.79 3.32
C SER A 321 6.54 4.64 2.39
N PRO A 322 7.38 3.65 2.01
CA PRO A 322 6.95 2.57 1.13
C PRO A 322 5.84 1.71 1.73
N TRP A 323 5.97 1.37 2.99
CA TRP A 323 4.96 0.57 3.68
C TRP A 323 3.69 1.34 4.00
N LEU A 324 3.80 2.65 4.29
CA LEU A 324 2.64 3.53 4.44
C LEU A 324 1.89 3.73 3.12
N ALA A 325 2.59 3.76 1.99
CA ALA A 325 2.00 3.94 0.67
C ALA A 325 1.19 2.71 0.23
N LEU A 326 1.76 1.50 0.33
CA LEU A 326 1.04 0.25 0.05
C LEU A 326 0.14 -0.21 1.21
N GLY A 327 0.15 0.54 2.32
CA GLY A 327 -0.67 0.22 3.48
C GLY A 327 -0.26 -1.04 4.23
N CYS A 328 0.97 -1.55 4.05
CA CYS A 328 1.54 -2.60 4.90
C CYS A 328 1.75 -2.11 6.35
N LEU A 329 1.75 -0.79 6.54
CA LEU A 329 1.90 -0.13 7.84
C LEU A 329 0.77 0.87 8.05
N SER A 330 0.07 0.79 9.17
CA SER A 330 -0.94 1.76 9.55
C SER A 330 -0.30 3.07 10.06
N PRO A 331 -0.77 4.24 9.61
CA PRO A 331 -0.33 5.52 10.18
C PRO A 331 -0.70 5.65 11.66
N LYS A 332 -1.82 5.07 12.11
CA LYS A 332 -2.21 5.03 13.53
C LYS A 332 -1.22 4.22 14.36
N HIS A 333 -0.74 3.09 13.81
CA HIS A 333 0.29 2.29 14.48
C HIS A 333 1.59 3.10 14.67
N VAL A 334 2.06 3.79 13.64
CA VAL A 334 3.25 4.64 13.75
C VAL A 334 3.02 5.76 14.77
N TYR A 335 1.87 6.42 14.74
CA TYR A 335 1.53 7.46 15.70
C TYR A 335 1.57 6.95 17.15
N GLN A 336 0.93 5.80 17.42
CA GLN A 336 0.89 5.21 18.76
C GLN A 336 2.28 4.76 19.24
N GLU A 337 3.10 4.16 18.36
CA GLU A 337 4.46 3.76 18.71
C GLU A 337 5.37 4.96 19.02
N VAL A 338 5.21 6.07 18.30
CA VAL A 338 5.93 7.31 18.64
C VAL A 338 5.46 7.85 19.99
N ARG A 339 4.15 7.89 20.26
CA ARG A 339 3.63 8.34 21.55
C ARG A 339 4.07 7.44 22.70
N ARG A 340 4.10 6.12 22.49
CA ARG A 340 4.65 5.19 23.46
C ARG A 340 6.13 5.47 23.71
N TYR A 341 6.91 5.69 22.65
CA TYR A 341 8.32 6.03 22.78
C TYR A 341 8.54 7.35 23.54
N GLU A 342 7.70 8.36 23.31
CA GLU A 342 7.74 9.63 24.03
C GLU A 342 7.46 9.46 25.52
N ASN A 343 6.55 8.59 25.89
CA ASN A 343 6.23 8.29 27.29
C ASN A 343 7.32 7.48 27.98
N ASP A 344 7.85 6.44 27.32
CA ASP A 344 8.71 5.44 27.93
C ASP A 344 10.20 5.84 27.90
N VAL A 345 10.62 6.70 26.95
CA VAL A 345 12.03 7.01 26.71
C VAL A 345 12.30 8.51 26.74
N ILE A 346 11.80 9.27 25.77
CA ILE A 346 12.01 10.72 25.68
C ILE A 346 11.03 11.36 24.69
N ALA A 347 10.43 12.47 25.08
CA ALA A 347 9.70 13.40 24.20
C ALA A 347 10.60 14.58 23.84
N ASN A 348 10.79 14.84 22.55
CA ASN A 348 11.54 16.00 22.07
C ASN A 348 11.07 16.45 20.67
N ASP A 349 11.65 17.53 20.17
CA ASP A 349 11.37 18.04 18.84
C ASP A 349 11.50 17.01 17.70
N SER A 350 12.42 16.05 17.84
CA SER A 350 12.65 15.05 16.79
C SER A 350 11.60 13.95 16.80
N THR A 351 11.19 13.48 17.98
CA THR A 351 10.10 12.49 18.11
C THR A 351 8.80 13.07 17.57
N TYR A 352 8.47 14.30 17.98
CA TYR A 352 7.32 15.03 17.46
C TYR A 352 7.41 15.24 15.93
N TRP A 353 8.61 15.48 15.38
CA TRP A 353 8.75 15.76 13.95
C TRP A 353 8.37 14.58 13.05
N LEU A 354 8.46 13.34 13.53
CA LEU A 354 7.94 12.20 12.79
C LEU A 354 6.41 12.24 12.69
N ILE A 355 5.72 12.60 13.78
CA ILE A 355 4.27 12.83 13.78
C ILE A 355 3.89 13.98 12.84
N PHE A 356 4.69 15.05 12.84
CA PHE A 356 4.51 16.18 11.93
C PHE A 356 4.53 15.78 10.46
N GLU A 357 5.40 14.84 10.05
CA GLU A 357 5.43 14.31 8.67
C GLU A 357 4.21 13.42 8.36
N ILE A 358 3.69 12.69 9.34
CA ILE A 358 2.44 11.93 9.15
C ILE A 358 1.25 12.89 8.94
N TRP A 359 1.22 14.02 9.63
CA TRP A 359 0.19 15.05 9.41
C TRP A 359 0.24 15.65 8.00
N TRP A 360 1.43 15.76 7.37
CA TRP A 360 1.52 16.15 5.95
C TRP A 360 0.83 15.13 5.04
N ARG A 361 1.01 13.82 5.30
CA ARG A 361 0.32 12.77 4.57
C ARG A 361 -1.20 12.90 4.70
N GLU A 362 -1.69 13.10 5.92
CA GLU A 362 -3.11 13.34 6.18
C GLU A 362 -3.64 14.57 5.43
N PHE A 363 -2.91 15.68 5.51
CA PHE A 363 -3.31 16.91 4.85
C PHE A 363 -3.50 16.71 3.34
N PHE A 364 -2.57 16.06 2.65
CA PHE A 364 -2.71 15.80 1.22
C PHE A 364 -3.86 14.85 0.88
N ARG A 365 -4.20 13.89 1.74
CA ARG A 365 -5.40 13.06 1.56
C ARG A 365 -6.68 13.91 1.61
N TRP A 366 -6.80 14.81 2.56
CA TRP A 366 -7.96 15.70 2.68
C TRP A 366 -8.01 16.72 1.54
N ILE A 367 -6.88 17.24 1.11
CA ILE A 367 -6.77 18.10 -0.08
C ILE A 367 -7.26 17.37 -1.33
N THR A 368 -6.84 16.13 -1.53
CA THR A 368 -7.32 15.33 -2.67
C THR A 368 -8.84 15.09 -2.59
N ARG A 369 -9.35 14.79 -1.41
CA ARG A 369 -10.78 14.55 -1.22
C ARG A 369 -11.62 15.79 -1.50
N LEU A 370 -11.13 16.96 -1.08
CA LEU A 370 -11.81 18.24 -1.31
C LEU A 370 -11.78 18.67 -2.78
N HIS A 371 -10.61 18.56 -3.42
CA HIS A 371 -10.39 19.14 -4.74
C HIS A 371 -10.55 18.15 -5.91
N GLY A 372 -10.52 16.82 -5.65
CA GLY A 372 -10.76 15.77 -6.65
C GLY A 372 -9.91 15.95 -7.91
N GLU A 373 -10.57 15.99 -9.06
CA GLU A 373 -9.94 16.12 -10.39
C GLU A 373 -9.04 17.36 -10.53
N ASN A 374 -9.32 18.44 -9.81
CA ASN A 374 -8.55 19.68 -9.92
C ASN A 374 -7.09 19.51 -9.51
N LEU A 375 -6.79 18.57 -8.59
CA LEU A 375 -5.42 18.26 -8.18
C LEU A 375 -4.55 17.76 -9.35
N PHE A 376 -5.18 17.17 -10.39
CA PHE A 376 -4.51 16.53 -11.53
C PHE A 376 -4.47 17.41 -12.79
N ARG A 377 -5.15 18.55 -12.77
CA ARG A 377 -5.16 19.51 -13.89
C ARG A 377 -3.88 20.35 -13.90
N SER A 378 -3.49 20.85 -15.06
CA SER A 378 -2.27 21.67 -15.21
C SER A 378 -2.23 22.87 -14.26
N GLY A 379 -3.37 23.53 -14.06
CA GLY A 379 -3.55 24.65 -13.14
C GLY A 379 -3.65 24.28 -11.65
N GLY A 380 -3.64 22.98 -11.35
CA GLY A 380 -3.77 22.48 -9.99
C GLY A 380 -5.03 22.97 -9.26
N ILE A 381 -5.00 22.93 -7.95
CA ILE A 381 -6.13 23.38 -7.10
C ILE A 381 -6.35 24.91 -7.11
N ARG A 382 -5.37 25.67 -7.57
CA ARG A 382 -5.48 27.14 -7.73
C ARG A 382 -6.06 27.57 -9.06
N ASN A 383 -6.18 26.63 -10.01
CA ASN A 383 -6.58 26.89 -11.40
C ASN A 383 -5.74 27.99 -12.07
N GLN A 384 -4.41 27.97 -11.83
CA GLN A 384 -3.44 28.91 -12.41
C GLN A 384 -2.65 28.23 -13.50
N SER A 385 -2.52 28.86 -14.69
CA SER A 385 -1.75 28.29 -15.79
C SER A 385 -0.24 28.43 -15.53
N PRO A 386 0.51 27.35 -15.30
CA PRO A 386 1.97 27.43 -15.20
C PRO A 386 2.60 27.79 -16.55
N LYS A 387 3.70 28.54 -16.51
CA LYS A 387 4.49 28.85 -17.72
C LYS A 387 5.28 27.60 -18.12
N VAL A 388 4.87 26.95 -19.18
CA VAL A 388 5.50 25.72 -19.72
C VAL A 388 6.24 26.05 -21.00
N ALA A 389 7.42 25.45 -21.17
CA ALA A 389 8.17 25.43 -22.43
C ALA A 389 8.24 23.98 -22.92
N ASN A 390 7.91 23.74 -24.19
CA ASN A 390 7.97 22.38 -24.77
C ASN A 390 9.40 22.08 -25.24
N TRP A 391 10.16 21.35 -24.42
CA TRP A 391 11.52 20.90 -24.74
C TRP A 391 11.65 19.42 -24.41
N ASP A 392 11.22 18.53 -25.29
CA ASP A 392 11.15 17.08 -25.08
C ASP A 392 12.50 16.46 -24.67
N LYS A 393 13.60 16.91 -25.28
CA LYS A 393 14.95 16.42 -24.94
C LYS A 393 15.37 16.71 -23.49
N CYS A 394 14.85 17.77 -22.90
CA CYS A 394 15.16 18.10 -21.50
C CYS A 394 14.47 17.15 -20.51
N LEU A 395 13.28 16.65 -20.84
CA LEU A 395 12.58 15.68 -20.01
C LEU A 395 13.34 14.34 -19.96
N ASP A 396 13.79 13.84 -21.10
CA ASP A 396 14.55 12.58 -21.17
C ASP A 396 15.84 12.66 -20.37
N ALA A 397 16.60 13.76 -20.52
CA ALA A 397 17.83 13.98 -19.77
C ALA A 397 17.55 14.03 -18.25
N TRP A 398 16.44 14.67 -17.83
CA TRP A 398 16.02 14.69 -16.44
C TRP A 398 15.64 13.29 -15.95
N CYS A 399 14.83 12.56 -16.69
CA CYS A 399 14.43 11.19 -16.35
C CYS A 399 15.63 10.25 -16.20
N GLN A 400 16.66 10.41 -17.05
CA GLN A 400 17.85 9.55 -17.05
C GLN A 400 18.94 10.00 -16.06
N GLY A 401 18.82 11.19 -15.45
CA GLY A 401 19.87 11.77 -14.62
C GLY A 401 21.13 12.13 -15.42
N GLN A 402 20.90 12.80 -16.56
CA GLN A 402 21.91 13.24 -17.54
C GLN A 402 21.74 14.74 -17.85
N THR A 403 21.37 15.52 -16.86
CA THR A 403 21.12 16.96 -17.04
C THR A 403 22.40 17.81 -17.04
N GLY A 404 23.53 17.25 -16.63
CA GLY A 404 24.75 18.00 -16.36
C GLY A 404 24.71 18.81 -15.05
N VAL A 405 23.69 18.58 -14.21
CA VAL A 405 23.53 19.19 -12.90
C VAL A 405 23.71 18.12 -11.83
N PRO A 406 24.89 18.05 -11.17
CA PRO A 406 25.29 16.88 -10.38
C PRO A 406 24.30 16.45 -9.32
N PHE A 407 23.71 17.39 -8.60
CA PHE A 407 22.77 17.09 -7.51
C PHE A 407 21.45 16.53 -8.02
N VAL A 408 20.97 16.99 -9.18
CA VAL A 408 19.79 16.47 -9.86
C VAL A 408 20.07 15.07 -10.38
N ASP A 409 21.18 14.89 -11.10
CA ASP A 409 21.53 13.64 -11.74
C ASP A 409 21.75 12.52 -10.72
N ALA A 410 22.44 12.80 -9.61
CA ALA A 410 22.63 11.85 -8.53
C ALA A 410 21.30 11.35 -7.95
N HIS A 411 20.34 12.25 -7.74
CA HIS A 411 19.02 11.90 -7.22
C HIS A 411 18.20 11.09 -8.23
N MET A 412 18.20 11.47 -9.52
CA MET A 412 17.45 10.75 -10.54
C MET A 412 18.04 9.36 -10.82
N ARG A 413 19.37 9.23 -10.88
CA ARG A 413 20.04 7.93 -11.01
C ARG A 413 19.74 7.01 -9.82
N LYS A 414 19.74 7.55 -8.59
CA LYS A 414 19.32 6.80 -7.40
C LYS A 414 17.87 6.34 -7.49
N LEU A 415 16.95 7.21 -7.92
CA LEU A 415 15.55 6.87 -8.10
C LEU A 415 15.40 5.71 -9.09
N ASN A 416 16.05 5.80 -10.24
CA ASN A 416 15.98 4.79 -11.29
C ASN A 416 16.52 3.43 -10.83
N ALA A 417 17.58 3.42 -10.05
CA ALA A 417 18.22 2.21 -9.56
C ALA A 417 17.52 1.57 -8.36
N THR A 418 16.80 2.35 -7.55
CA THR A 418 16.32 1.88 -6.24
C THR A 418 14.82 2.08 -5.99
N GLY A 419 14.13 2.81 -6.85
CA GLY A 419 12.73 3.23 -6.63
C GLY A 419 12.54 4.18 -5.46
N TYR A 420 13.63 4.71 -4.85
CA TYR A 420 13.54 5.56 -3.66
C TYR A 420 14.40 6.82 -3.76
N MET A 421 13.81 7.95 -3.41
CA MET A 421 14.50 9.23 -3.30
C MET A 421 14.18 9.89 -1.95
N SER A 422 15.20 10.51 -1.31
CA SER A 422 14.98 11.29 -0.09
C SER A 422 14.04 12.47 -0.35
N ASN A 423 13.31 12.92 0.69
CA ASN A 423 12.41 14.07 0.56
C ASN A 423 13.14 15.32 0.01
N ARG A 424 14.38 15.55 0.44
CA ARG A 424 15.18 16.68 -0.04
C ARG A 424 15.49 16.55 -1.54
N GLY A 425 15.83 15.35 -1.99
CA GLY A 425 16.02 15.07 -3.43
C GLY A 425 14.78 15.42 -4.24
N ARG A 426 13.61 14.91 -3.83
CA ARG A 426 12.33 15.17 -4.53
C ARG A 426 12.05 16.65 -4.71
N GLN A 427 12.27 17.46 -3.66
CA GLN A 427 12.07 18.91 -3.75
C GLN A 427 13.02 19.58 -4.75
N ASN A 428 14.29 19.15 -4.80
CA ASN A 428 15.27 19.74 -5.69
C ASN A 428 15.05 19.35 -7.15
N VAL A 429 14.82 18.06 -7.43
CA VAL A 429 14.61 17.61 -8.82
C VAL A 429 13.28 18.09 -9.37
N ALA A 430 12.24 18.23 -8.52
CA ALA A 430 10.97 18.79 -8.95
C ALA A 430 11.05 20.30 -9.20
N SER A 431 11.74 21.05 -8.33
CA SER A 431 12.01 22.49 -8.55
C SER A 431 12.78 22.70 -9.85
N PHE A 432 13.80 21.89 -10.12
CA PHE A 432 14.58 21.97 -11.35
C PHE A 432 13.70 21.72 -12.60
N LEU A 433 12.89 20.66 -12.60
CA LEU A 433 11.99 20.36 -13.71
C LEU A 433 11.03 21.53 -13.99
N VAL A 434 10.42 22.08 -12.94
CA VAL A 434 9.37 23.11 -13.06
C VAL A 434 9.95 24.50 -13.32
N ARG A 435 11.01 24.89 -12.61
CA ARG A 435 11.50 26.27 -12.60
C ARG A 435 12.64 26.53 -13.60
N ASP A 436 13.58 25.58 -13.69
CA ASP A 436 14.74 25.73 -14.58
C ASP A 436 14.43 25.18 -15.98
N LEU A 437 13.88 23.95 -16.09
CA LEU A 437 13.50 23.35 -17.37
C LEU A 437 12.13 23.82 -17.88
N ARG A 438 11.29 24.42 -17.03
CA ARG A 438 9.93 24.89 -17.37
C ARG A 438 9.06 23.82 -18.02
N GLN A 439 9.22 22.58 -17.58
CA GLN A 439 8.40 21.46 -18.04
C GLN A 439 7.06 21.43 -17.28
N ASP A 440 6.07 20.80 -17.90
CA ASP A 440 4.79 20.51 -17.21
C ASP A 440 5.07 19.63 -15.99
N TRP A 441 4.73 20.12 -14.82
CA TRP A 441 4.94 19.43 -13.54
C TRP A 441 4.27 18.04 -13.49
N ARG A 442 3.20 17.82 -14.29
CA ARG A 442 2.48 16.55 -14.36
C ARG A 442 3.32 15.44 -14.97
N LEU A 443 4.24 15.77 -15.89
CA LEU A 443 5.22 14.82 -16.44
C LEU A 443 6.13 14.27 -15.33
N GLY A 444 6.61 15.17 -14.45
CA GLY A 444 7.40 14.76 -13.29
C GLY A 444 6.58 13.93 -12.27
N ALA A 445 5.33 14.31 -12.03
CA ALA A 445 4.42 13.56 -11.16
C ALA A 445 4.17 12.15 -11.68
N ALA A 446 3.91 12.00 -12.98
CA ALA A 446 3.70 10.70 -13.63
C ALA A 446 4.98 9.85 -13.67
N TYR A 447 6.14 10.47 -13.89
CA TYR A 447 7.42 9.76 -13.81
C TYR A 447 7.68 9.23 -12.38
N PHE A 448 7.40 10.03 -11.36
CA PHE A 448 7.51 9.59 -9.96
C PHE A 448 6.52 8.46 -9.65
N GLU A 449 5.29 8.54 -10.15
CA GLU A 449 4.31 7.46 -10.05
C GLU A 449 4.87 6.15 -10.59
N SER A 450 5.51 6.20 -11.76
CA SER A 450 6.06 5.01 -12.40
C SER A 450 7.24 4.39 -11.63
N ARG A 451 8.05 5.20 -10.92
CA ARG A 451 9.33 4.76 -10.35
C ARG A 451 9.31 4.53 -8.83
N LEU A 452 8.56 5.35 -8.07
CA LEU A 452 8.64 5.34 -6.62
C LEU A 452 7.99 4.10 -6.00
N ILE A 453 8.72 3.36 -5.16
CA ILE A 453 8.18 2.27 -4.34
C ILE A 453 7.24 2.78 -3.24
N ASP A 454 7.35 4.07 -2.89
CA ASP A 454 6.50 4.75 -1.92
C ASP A 454 5.51 5.72 -2.61
N TYR A 455 5.13 5.42 -3.85
CA TYR A 455 4.09 6.21 -4.50
C TYR A 455 2.78 6.15 -3.72
N ASP A 456 2.36 7.30 -3.23
CA ASP A 456 1.04 7.58 -2.68
C ASP A 456 0.43 8.71 -3.50
N VAL A 457 -0.72 8.46 -4.10
CA VAL A 457 -1.35 9.39 -5.06
C VAL A 457 -1.54 10.78 -4.46
N HIS A 458 -2.00 10.85 -3.21
CA HIS A 458 -2.28 12.11 -2.53
C HIS A 458 -1.00 12.90 -2.26
N SER A 459 0.00 12.22 -1.68
CA SER A 459 1.29 12.83 -1.34
C SER A 459 2.07 13.22 -2.59
N ASN A 460 2.07 12.38 -3.63
CA ASN A 460 2.79 12.66 -4.86
C ASN A 460 2.20 13.89 -5.57
N TRP A 461 0.94 13.80 -5.97
CA TRP A 461 0.29 14.87 -6.73
C TRP A 461 0.14 16.17 -5.92
N GLY A 462 -0.11 16.07 -4.61
CA GLY A 462 -0.16 17.22 -3.71
C GLY A 462 1.19 17.95 -3.60
N ASN A 463 2.32 17.21 -3.46
CA ASN A 463 3.65 17.82 -3.42
C ASN A 463 4.07 18.42 -4.77
N TRP A 464 3.69 17.79 -5.89
CA TRP A 464 3.96 18.36 -7.21
C TRP A 464 3.17 19.66 -7.45
N ASN A 465 1.88 19.71 -7.07
CA ASN A 465 1.10 20.96 -7.03
C ASN A 465 1.79 22.04 -6.19
N TYR A 466 2.31 21.62 -5.01
CA TYR A 466 3.01 22.52 -4.08
C TYR A 466 4.26 23.15 -4.71
N VAL A 467 5.13 22.34 -5.33
CA VAL A 467 6.37 22.82 -5.99
C VAL A 467 6.07 23.63 -7.24
N ALA A 468 5.05 23.24 -8.01
CA ALA A 468 4.62 23.96 -9.21
C ALA A 468 4.02 25.36 -8.91
N GLY A 469 3.68 25.64 -7.65
CA GLY A 469 3.03 26.90 -7.26
C GLY A 469 1.53 26.95 -7.56
N VAL A 470 0.94 25.81 -7.94
CA VAL A 470 -0.49 25.67 -8.24
C VAL A 470 -1.27 24.99 -7.12
N GLY A 471 -0.59 24.72 -5.99
CA GLY A 471 -1.12 24.02 -4.81
C GLY A 471 -1.20 24.87 -3.55
N ASN A 472 -1.09 24.23 -2.39
CA ASN A 472 -1.28 24.80 -1.06
C ASN A 472 -0.06 25.56 -0.50
N ASP A 473 1.03 25.78 -1.28
CA ASP A 473 2.16 26.56 -0.80
C ASP A 473 1.75 28.04 -0.65
N PRO A 474 1.89 28.64 0.53
CA PRO A 474 1.65 30.07 0.70
C PRO A 474 2.67 30.95 -0.02
N ARG A 475 3.78 30.39 -0.50
CA ARG A 475 4.82 31.10 -1.24
C ARG A 475 4.60 30.89 -2.73
N GLU A 476 4.46 31.98 -3.46
CA GLU A 476 4.19 31.89 -4.92
C GLU A 476 5.37 31.38 -5.73
N ASP A 477 6.61 31.75 -5.33
CA ASP A 477 7.83 31.46 -6.09
C ASP A 477 8.86 30.68 -5.28
N ARG A 478 8.49 29.46 -4.86
CA ARG A 478 9.46 28.57 -4.21
C ARG A 478 10.50 28.07 -5.24
N TYR A 479 11.73 28.50 -5.07
CA TYR A 479 12.88 28.09 -5.86
C TYR A 479 13.97 27.47 -4.98
N PHE A 480 14.58 26.38 -5.45
CA PHE A 480 15.70 25.73 -4.78
C PHE A 480 16.96 25.96 -5.61
N ASN A 481 17.83 26.86 -5.16
CA ASN A 481 19.15 27.07 -5.79
C ASN A 481 20.02 25.83 -5.60
N LEU A 482 20.29 25.10 -6.67
CA LEU A 482 20.94 23.77 -6.62
C LEU A 482 22.38 23.83 -6.13
N VAL A 483 23.13 24.90 -6.40
CA VAL A 483 24.47 25.10 -5.85
C VAL A 483 24.41 25.21 -4.31
N THR A 484 23.54 26.08 -3.80
CA THR A 484 23.36 26.25 -2.36
C THR A 484 22.81 24.97 -1.71
N GLN A 485 21.92 24.22 -2.37
CA GLN A 485 21.38 22.96 -1.85
C GLN A 485 22.48 21.89 -1.78
N THR A 486 23.35 21.81 -2.81
CA THR A 486 24.51 20.89 -2.79
C THR A 486 25.44 21.22 -1.65
N LEU A 487 25.88 22.47 -1.52
CA LEU A 487 26.76 22.94 -0.44
C LEU A 487 26.19 22.63 0.96
N ARG A 488 24.87 22.69 1.12
CA ARG A 488 24.21 22.46 2.40
C ARG A 488 24.03 20.99 2.75
N TYR A 489 23.71 20.13 1.77
CA TYR A 489 23.25 18.75 2.03
C TYR A 489 24.26 17.69 1.59
N ASP A 490 25.21 18.05 0.73
CA ASP A 490 26.30 17.18 0.28
C ASP A 490 27.62 17.96 0.14
N PRO A 491 28.08 18.66 1.22
CA PRO A 491 29.24 19.56 1.15
C PRO A 491 30.54 18.86 0.74
N ASN A 492 30.64 17.55 0.98
CA ASN A 492 31.79 16.73 0.60
C ASN A 492 31.62 16.01 -0.74
N GLY A 493 30.47 16.16 -1.42
CA GLY A 493 30.18 15.49 -2.68
C GLY A 493 30.04 13.96 -2.59
N GLU A 494 29.95 13.40 -1.38
CA GLU A 494 29.92 11.94 -1.17
C GLU A 494 28.70 11.27 -1.80
N PHE A 495 27.53 11.89 -1.68
CA PHE A 495 26.30 11.40 -2.29
C PHE A 495 26.37 11.53 -3.83
N ILE A 496 26.83 12.68 -4.32
CA ILE A 496 26.95 12.93 -5.76
C ILE A 496 27.94 11.94 -6.38
N ILE A 497 29.16 11.82 -5.86
CA ILE A 497 30.18 10.91 -6.40
C ILE A 497 29.70 9.46 -6.38
N ARG A 498 28.96 9.06 -5.36
CA ARG A 498 28.37 7.70 -5.28
C ARG A 498 27.44 7.39 -6.45
N TRP A 499 26.64 8.35 -6.89
CA TRP A 499 25.65 8.15 -7.96
C TRP A 499 26.07 8.69 -9.32
N VAL A 500 27.10 9.55 -9.34
CA VAL A 500 27.73 10.15 -10.54
C VAL A 500 29.24 9.92 -10.43
N PRO A 501 29.71 8.67 -10.60
CA PRO A 501 31.11 8.31 -10.42
C PRO A 501 32.07 9.00 -11.39
N GLU A 502 31.53 9.56 -12.49
CA GLU A 502 32.29 10.38 -13.43
C GLU A 502 32.92 11.62 -12.77
N LEU A 503 32.40 12.04 -11.62
CA LEU A 503 32.86 13.24 -10.90
C LEU A 503 33.89 12.95 -9.80
N ARG A 504 34.40 11.72 -9.68
CA ARG A 504 35.31 11.31 -8.61
C ARG A 504 36.63 12.08 -8.55
N ASP A 505 37.10 12.56 -9.72
CA ASP A 505 38.37 13.30 -9.81
C ASP A 505 38.20 14.81 -9.59
N VAL A 506 36.96 15.28 -9.41
CA VAL A 506 36.64 16.68 -9.11
C VAL A 506 36.78 16.92 -7.61
N PRO A 507 37.52 17.94 -7.19
CA PRO A 507 37.58 18.29 -5.77
C PRO A 507 36.17 18.55 -5.20
N PRO A 508 35.84 18.04 -4.00
CA PRO A 508 34.51 18.18 -3.42
C PRO A 508 33.95 19.61 -3.42
N LYS A 509 34.78 20.58 -3.14
CA LYS A 509 34.40 22.01 -3.13
C LYS A 509 34.03 22.56 -4.51
N GLU A 510 34.47 21.92 -5.59
CA GLU A 510 34.18 22.34 -6.96
C GLU A 510 32.96 21.64 -7.54
N ILE A 511 32.55 20.51 -6.99
CA ILE A 511 31.37 19.73 -7.47
C ILE A 511 30.10 20.59 -7.59
N PRO A 512 29.73 21.42 -6.61
CA PRO A 512 28.54 22.29 -6.73
C PRO A 512 28.61 23.29 -7.89
N HIS A 513 29.81 23.61 -8.34
CA HIS A 513 30.09 24.63 -9.35
C HIS A 513 30.33 24.05 -10.76
N ILE A 514 30.28 22.73 -10.95
CA ILE A 514 30.48 22.06 -12.25
C ILE A 514 29.58 22.66 -13.35
N VAL A 515 28.37 23.10 -12.98
CA VAL A 515 27.42 23.77 -13.87
C VAL A 515 27.99 25.06 -14.50
N GLN A 516 29.11 25.60 -13.98
CA GLN A 516 29.76 26.83 -14.42
C GLN A 516 31.14 26.55 -15.03
N PHE A 517 31.57 25.29 -15.13
CA PHE A 517 32.90 24.95 -15.60
C PHE A 517 33.10 25.34 -17.09
N THR A 518 34.22 26.00 -17.35
CA THR A 518 34.69 26.21 -18.70
C THR A 518 35.13 24.89 -19.35
N ARG A 519 35.24 24.86 -20.66
CA ARG A 519 35.78 23.70 -21.40
C ARG A 519 37.11 23.24 -20.85
N GLN A 520 38.04 24.15 -20.56
CA GLN A 520 39.35 23.86 -20.01
C GLN A 520 39.28 23.22 -18.63
N GLN A 521 38.35 23.66 -17.78
CA GLN A 521 38.12 23.02 -16.45
C GLN A 521 37.55 21.61 -16.60
N ARG A 522 36.64 21.40 -17.56
CA ARG A 522 36.09 20.07 -17.84
C ARG A 522 37.16 19.11 -18.37
N GLU A 523 38.05 19.58 -19.25
CA GLU A 523 39.20 18.81 -19.73
C GLU A 523 40.19 18.48 -18.61
N LYS A 524 40.50 19.42 -17.72
CA LYS A 524 41.35 19.23 -16.54
C LYS A 524 40.88 18.07 -15.67
N TYR A 525 39.57 17.96 -15.45
CA TYR A 525 38.96 16.92 -14.60
C TYR A 525 38.43 15.73 -15.41
N ARG A 526 38.73 15.62 -16.69
CA ARG A 526 38.34 14.51 -17.58
C ARG A 526 36.83 14.25 -17.61
N LEU A 527 36.03 15.30 -17.61
CA LEU A 527 34.57 15.23 -17.59
C LEU A 527 33.91 14.92 -18.95
N GLY A 528 34.64 14.33 -19.89
CA GLY A 528 34.08 14.01 -21.20
C GLY A 528 32.92 13.02 -21.18
N ALA A 529 32.86 12.15 -20.19
CA ALA A 529 31.77 11.19 -19.99
C ALA A 529 30.56 11.78 -19.24
N TYR A 530 30.70 12.92 -18.56
CA TYR A 530 29.61 13.58 -17.85
C TYR A 530 29.04 14.71 -18.71
N PRO A 531 27.72 14.79 -18.93
CA PRO A 531 27.12 15.76 -19.84
C PRO A 531 27.36 17.22 -19.44
N GLU A 532 27.32 18.11 -20.40
CA GLU A 532 27.24 19.54 -20.12
C GLU A 532 25.83 19.89 -19.58
N PRO A 533 25.72 20.96 -18.78
CA PRO A 533 24.41 21.39 -18.28
C PRO A 533 23.47 21.75 -19.45
N ILE A 534 22.29 21.11 -19.46
CA ILE A 534 21.24 21.34 -20.48
C ILE A 534 20.55 22.69 -20.33
N VAL A 535 20.71 23.33 -19.18
CA VAL A 535 20.21 24.68 -18.88
C VAL A 535 21.18 25.37 -17.93
N PHE A 536 21.22 26.68 -18.00
CA PHE A 536 21.96 27.52 -17.07
C PHE A 536 21.05 28.54 -16.42
N SER A 537 21.04 28.58 -15.09
CA SER A 537 20.30 29.58 -14.32
C SER A 537 21.24 30.66 -13.78
N SER A 538 20.91 31.93 -14.02
CA SER A 538 21.66 33.05 -13.42
C SER A 538 21.67 33.03 -11.90
N ALA A 539 20.65 32.40 -11.27
CA ALA A 539 20.57 32.21 -9.83
C ALA A 539 21.70 31.33 -9.26
N TRP A 540 22.36 30.50 -10.10
CA TRP A 540 23.45 29.63 -9.67
C TRP A 540 24.82 30.34 -9.58
N ARG A 541 24.91 31.57 -10.11
CA ARG A 541 26.15 32.38 -10.06
C ARG A 541 26.42 33.05 -8.70
N ARG A 542 25.51 32.93 -7.74
CA ARG A 542 25.60 33.58 -6.43
C ARG A 542 26.18 32.67 -5.35
#